data_05de326d9d336f9b058428740230a6f8
#
_entry.id   05de326d9d336f9b058428740230a6f8
#
_cell.length_a   1.000
_cell.length_b   1.000
_cell.length_c   1.000
_cell.angle_alpha   90.00
_cell.angle_beta   90.00
_cell.angle_gamma   90.00
#
_symmetry.space_group_name_H-M   'P 1'
#
loop_
_entity.id
_entity.type
_entity.pdbx_description
1 polymer ?
#
loop_
_entity_poly.entity_id
_entity_poly.type
_entity_poly.pdbx_seq_one_letter_code
_entity_poly.pdbx_strand_id
1 'polypeptide(L)'
;MLAEADAGVNVYVCGPQGFMDWVIGRAGAFGIDDARIHREFFSADVDVSGEAFEVVAERSGVTVSVGAEDTIAKALARAGVEVEVKCEEGVCGTCVTDVLDGEIDHRDHFLTADEREDGDQMCVCCSRARGKRLVLDL
;
A
#
# COMPACT_ATOMS: atom_id res chain seq x y z
N MET A 1 -7.27 26.61 18.40
CA MET A 1 -6.67 26.42 17.08
C MET A 1 -7.63 25.74 16.11
N LEU A 2 -7.92 24.45 16.22
CA LEU A 2 -8.85 23.79 15.30
C LEU A 2 -10.30 24.33 15.43
N ALA A 3 -10.70 24.78 16.60
CA ALA A 3 -12.04 25.34 16.84
C ALA A 3 -12.31 26.65 16.08
N GLU A 4 -11.26 27.35 15.64
CA GLU A 4 -11.34 28.57 14.86
C GLU A 4 -11.10 28.35 13.36
N ALA A 5 -10.91 27.09 12.94
CA ALA A 5 -10.67 26.74 11.56
C ALA A 5 -11.93 26.94 10.74
N ASP A 6 -11.85 27.73 9.69
CA ASP A 6 -12.95 27.92 8.76
C ASP A 6 -12.96 26.83 7.67
N ALA A 7 -13.96 26.87 6.79
CA ALA A 7 -14.19 25.86 5.75
C ALA A 7 -13.04 25.72 4.73
N GLY A 8 -12.06 26.62 4.72
CA GLY A 8 -10.92 26.57 3.80
C GLY A 8 -9.65 25.92 4.36
N VAL A 9 -9.67 25.48 5.61
CA VAL A 9 -8.48 24.94 6.28
C VAL A 9 -8.19 23.53 5.83
N ASN A 10 -6.92 23.25 5.53
CA ASN A 10 -6.37 21.91 5.32
C ASN A 10 -5.52 21.51 6.53
N VAL A 11 -5.66 20.27 6.96
CA VAL A 11 -4.88 19.68 8.05
C VAL A 11 -3.83 18.74 7.49
N TYR A 12 -2.59 18.95 7.86
CA TYR A 12 -1.47 18.09 7.51
C TYR A 12 -0.95 17.45 8.80
N VAL A 13 -0.97 16.16 8.89
CA VAL A 13 -0.56 15.43 10.08
C VAL A 13 0.41 14.31 9.74
N CYS A 14 1.45 14.19 10.55
CA CYS A 14 2.44 13.13 10.45
C CYS A 14 2.92 12.79 11.86
N GLY A 15 3.20 11.52 12.11
CA GLY A 15 3.67 11.04 13.39
C GLY A 15 3.24 9.60 13.68
N PRO A 16 3.38 9.15 14.94
CA PRO A 16 2.89 7.84 15.34
C PRO A 16 1.40 7.67 15.06
N GLN A 17 0.98 6.45 14.75
CA GLN A 17 -0.40 6.14 14.37
C GLN A 17 -1.44 6.70 15.37
N GLY A 18 -1.23 6.46 16.65
CA GLY A 18 -2.15 6.93 17.69
C GLY A 18 -2.29 8.46 17.73
N PHE A 19 -1.21 9.19 17.47
CA PHE A 19 -1.24 10.65 17.35
C PHE A 19 -2.02 11.11 16.12
N MET A 20 -1.78 10.50 14.97
CA MET A 20 -2.51 10.83 13.74
C MET A 20 -4.00 10.56 13.90
N ASP A 21 -4.38 9.42 14.48
CA ASP A 21 -5.78 9.06 14.70
C ASP A 21 -6.48 10.06 15.62
N TRP A 22 -5.79 10.53 16.66
CA TRP A 22 -6.31 11.55 17.56
C TRP A 22 -6.53 12.88 16.84
N VAL A 23 -5.56 13.35 16.05
CA VAL A 23 -5.67 14.60 15.29
C VAL A 23 -6.81 14.54 14.26
N ILE A 24 -6.90 13.42 13.53
CA ILE A 24 -7.94 13.21 12.52
C ILE A 24 -9.32 13.19 13.15
N GLY A 25 -9.47 12.49 14.26
CA GLY A 25 -10.73 12.46 15.01
C GLY A 25 -11.16 13.84 15.51
N ARG A 26 -10.20 14.64 15.99
CA ARG A 26 -10.48 16.03 16.43
C ARG A 26 -10.83 16.93 15.25
N ALA A 27 -10.12 16.82 14.13
CA ALA A 27 -10.41 17.60 12.93
C ALA A 27 -11.82 17.32 12.40
N GLY A 28 -12.23 16.05 12.34
CA GLY A 28 -13.58 15.64 11.97
C GLY A 28 -14.65 16.19 12.92
N ALA A 29 -14.38 16.20 14.23
CA ALA A 29 -15.29 16.76 15.24
C ALA A 29 -15.51 18.28 15.09
N PHE A 30 -14.54 19.01 14.52
CA PHE A 30 -14.64 20.43 14.19
C PHE A 30 -15.20 20.70 12.78
N GLY A 31 -15.68 19.67 12.09
CA GLY A 31 -16.32 19.81 10.78
C GLY A 31 -15.35 19.93 9.60
N ILE A 32 -14.08 19.55 9.78
CA ILE A 32 -13.11 19.49 8.69
C ILE A 32 -13.37 18.23 7.86
N ASP A 33 -13.61 18.40 6.57
CA ASP A 33 -13.87 17.31 5.66
C ASP A 33 -12.64 16.41 5.52
N ASP A 34 -12.84 15.10 5.44
CA ASP A 34 -11.76 14.11 5.27
C ASP A 34 -10.90 14.39 4.03
N ALA A 35 -11.48 14.92 2.97
CA ALA A 35 -10.77 15.37 1.77
C ALA A 35 -9.73 16.47 2.03
N ARG A 36 -9.82 17.16 3.16
CA ARG A 36 -8.91 18.23 3.57
C ARG A 36 -7.97 17.82 4.70
N ILE A 37 -7.99 16.54 5.08
CA ILE A 37 -7.08 15.96 6.06
C ILE A 37 -6.04 15.16 5.30
N HIS A 38 -4.79 15.62 5.33
CA HIS A 38 -3.66 15.02 4.64
C HIS A 38 -2.76 14.35 5.67
N ARG A 39 -2.46 13.09 5.44
CA ARG A 39 -1.61 12.30 6.32
C ARG A 39 -0.42 11.73 5.57
N GLU A 40 0.72 11.67 6.24
CA GLU A 40 1.93 11.11 5.69
C GLU A 40 2.48 10.06 6.67
N PHE A 41 2.79 8.90 6.15
CA PHE A 41 3.28 7.78 6.95
C PHE A 41 4.78 7.65 6.80
N PHE A 42 5.53 7.68 7.90
CA PHE A 42 6.96 7.35 7.91
C PHE A 42 7.20 5.88 8.18
N SER A 43 6.29 5.25 8.90
CA SER A 43 6.27 3.82 9.12
C SER A 43 4.82 3.35 9.27
N ALA A 44 4.56 2.11 8.95
CA ALA A 44 3.25 1.49 9.10
C ALA A 44 3.41 0.03 9.52
N ASP A 45 2.57 -0.42 10.43
CA ASP A 45 2.42 -1.84 10.68
C ASP A 45 1.63 -2.46 9.54
N VAL A 46 2.26 -3.37 8.80
CA VAL A 46 1.66 -4.02 7.64
C VAL A 46 1.42 -5.49 7.95
N ASP A 47 0.16 -5.91 7.83
CA ASP A 47 -0.19 -7.31 7.84
C ASP A 47 0.03 -7.89 6.45
N VAL A 48 0.99 -8.81 6.32
CA VAL A 48 1.30 -9.51 5.07
C VAL A 48 0.73 -10.93 5.04
N SER A 49 0.00 -11.32 6.07
CA SER A 49 -0.60 -12.65 6.16
C SER A 49 -1.80 -12.83 5.23
N GLY A 50 -2.07 -14.06 4.87
CA GLY A 50 -3.20 -14.42 4.02
C GLY A 50 -3.04 -15.80 3.42
N GLU A 51 -3.89 -16.15 2.46
CA GLU A 51 -3.77 -17.40 1.73
C GLU A 51 -2.60 -17.36 0.74
N ALA A 52 -1.97 -18.50 0.51
CA ALA A 52 -0.92 -18.62 -0.49
C ALA A 52 -1.48 -18.40 -1.91
N PHE A 53 -0.69 -17.78 -2.76
CA PHE A 53 -1.05 -17.51 -4.15
C PHE A 53 0.19 -17.56 -5.06
N GLU A 54 -0.02 -17.58 -6.36
CA GLU A 54 1.04 -17.56 -7.35
C GLU A 54 1.25 -16.17 -7.95
N VAL A 55 2.49 -15.84 -8.24
CA VAL A 55 2.87 -14.63 -8.97
C VAL A 55 3.70 -15.04 -10.20
N VAL A 56 3.28 -14.54 -11.36
CA VAL A 56 4.01 -14.70 -12.62
C VAL A 56 4.72 -13.39 -12.93
N ALA A 57 6.04 -13.43 -12.97
CA ALA A 57 6.87 -12.36 -13.51
C ALA A 57 7.00 -12.60 -15.02
N GLU A 58 6.16 -11.98 -15.83
CA GLU A 58 5.97 -12.35 -17.24
C GLU A 58 7.18 -12.10 -18.08
N ARG A 59 7.87 -10.97 -17.91
CA ARG A 59 9.10 -10.65 -18.66
C ARG A 59 10.24 -11.60 -18.32
N SER A 60 10.34 -12.00 -17.05
CA SER A 60 11.39 -12.91 -16.56
C SER A 60 11.09 -14.38 -16.83
N GLY A 61 9.84 -14.71 -17.19
CA GLY A 61 9.41 -16.09 -17.39
C GLY A 61 9.43 -16.93 -16.12
N VAL A 62 9.30 -16.31 -14.96
CA VAL A 62 9.37 -16.94 -13.64
C VAL A 62 8.02 -16.94 -12.96
N THR A 63 7.63 -18.07 -12.40
CA THR A 63 6.45 -18.20 -11.55
C THR A 63 6.90 -18.56 -10.13
N VAL A 64 6.41 -17.80 -9.15
CA VAL A 64 6.72 -18.03 -7.73
C VAL A 64 5.47 -18.27 -6.92
N SER A 65 5.58 -19.02 -5.83
CA SER A 65 4.52 -19.18 -4.84
C SER A 65 4.81 -18.25 -3.67
N VAL A 66 3.82 -17.46 -3.29
CA VAL A 66 3.89 -16.56 -2.13
C VAL A 66 3.13 -17.22 -0.98
N GLY A 67 3.85 -17.55 0.08
CA GLY A 67 3.29 -18.23 1.26
C GLY A 67 2.39 -17.32 2.10
N ALA A 68 1.77 -17.92 3.11
CA ALA A 68 0.78 -17.24 3.96
C ALA A 68 1.35 -16.02 4.73
N GLU A 69 2.64 -16.03 5.05
CA GLU A 69 3.33 -14.95 5.78
C GLU A 69 4.48 -14.34 4.97
N ASP A 70 4.48 -14.57 3.67
CA ASP A 70 5.53 -14.09 2.77
C ASP A 70 5.07 -12.86 1.98
N THR A 71 6.01 -12.16 1.38
CA THR A 71 5.73 -11.05 0.48
C THR A 71 6.10 -11.40 -0.95
N ILE A 72 5.46 -10.74 -1.91
CA ILE A 72 5.79 -10.92 -3.34
C ILE A 72 7.24 -10.54 -3.60
N ALA A 73 7.70 -9.42 -3.05
CA ALA A 73 9.08 -8.97 -3.22
C ALA A 73 10.10 -10.00 -2.76
N LYS A 74 9.88 -10.61 -1.59
CA LYS A 74 10.77 -11.64 -1.05
C LYS A 74 10.73 -12.92 -1.88
N ALA A 75 9.56 -13.36 -2.29
CA ALA A 75 9.40 -14.55 -3.12
C ALA A 75 10.09 -14.39 -4.48
N LEU A 76 9.93 -13.23 -5.12
CA LEU A 76 10.59 -12.90 -6.38
C LEU A 76 12.13 -12.85 -6.23
N ALA A 77 12.62 -12.22 -5.15
CA ALA A 77 14.07 -12.14 -4.88
C ALA A 77 14.70 -13.52 -4.74
N ARG A 78 14.04 -14.46 -4.06
CA ARG A 78 14.49 -15.85 -3.96
C ARG A 78 14.54 -16.58 -5.30
N ALA A 79 13.72 -16.18 -6.24
CA ALA A 79 13.69 -16.72 -7.60
C ALA A 79 14.63 -16.00 -8.57
N GLY A 80 15.39 -15.01 -8.10
CA GLY A 80 16.34 -14.26 -8.92
C GLY A 80 15.74 -13.05 -9.64
N VAL A 81 14.50 -12.68 -9.35
CA VAL A 81 13.84 -11.47 -9.86
C VAL A 81 13.92 -10.38 -8.80
N GLU A 82 14.79 -9.42 -9.01
CA GLU A 82 14.98 -8.31 -8.08
C GLU A 82 13.97 -7.19 -8.33
N VAL A 83 13.30 -6.78 -7.28
CA VAL A 83 12.46 -5.57 -7.25
C VAL A 83 13.06 -4.61 -6.23
N GLU A 84 13.18 -3.36 -6.60
CA GLU A 84 13.68 -2.35 -5.68
C GLU A 84 12.71 -2.17 -4.50
N VAL A 85 13.19 -2.38 -3.28
CA VAL A 85 12.43 -2.26 -2.04
C VAL A 85 13.19 -1.36 -1.09
N LYS A 86 12.49 -0.46 -0.41
CA LYS A 86 13.11 0.49 0.51
C LYS A 86 12.50 0.45 1.90
N CYS A 87 11.23 0.83 2.05
CA CYS A 87 10.60 0.87 3.36
C CYS A 87 10.06 -0.48 3.84
N GLU A 88 9.65 -1.36 2.92
CA GLU A 88 8.97 -2.64 3.17
C GLU A 88 7.66 -2.51 3.96
N GLU A 89 7.10 -1.31 4.05
CA GLU A 89 5.91 -0.98 4.84
C GLU A 89 4.78 -0.37 3.99
N GLY A 90 4.97 -0.25 2.68
CA GLY A 90 3.95 0.27 1.77
C GLY A 90 3.76 1.79 1.84
N VAL A 91 4.77 2.55 2.23
CA VAL A 91 4.67 4.01 2.39
C VAL A 91 5.50 4.82 1.40
N CYS A 92 6.58 4.26 0.85
CA CYS A 92 7.52 5.01 -0.01
C CYS A 92 7.26 4.90 -1.51
N GLY A 93 6.52 3.90 -1.96
CA GLY A 93 6.21 3.68 -3.37
C GLY A 93 7.36 3.15 -4.24
N THR A 94 8.52 2.88 -3.67
CA THR A 94 9.69 2.40 -4.43
C THR A 94 9.44 1.05 -5.10
N CYS A 95 8.64 0.19 -4.49
CA CYS A 95 8.33 -1.16 -4.99
C CYS A 95 7.06 -1.23 -5.86
N VAL A 96 6.48 -0.11 -6.25
CA VAL A 96 5.29 -0.11 -7.12
C VAL A 96 5.61 -0.81 -8.43
N THR A 97 4.78 -1.77 -8.78
CA THR A 97 4.95 -2.63 -9.96
C THR A 97 3.64 -2.72 -10.73
N ASP A 98 3.74 -2.71 -12.05
CA ASP A 98 2.57 -2.84 -12.93
C ASP A 98 2.02 -4.26 -12.88
N VAL A 99 0.71 -4.36 -12.82
CA VAL A 99 -0.04 -5.62 -12.79
C VAL A 99 -0.74 -5.82 -14.13
N LEU A 100 -0.45 -6.92 -14.79
CA LEU A 100 -1.01 -7.25 -16.10
C LEU A 100 -2.32 -8.03 -15.98
N ASP A 101 -2.46 -8.84 -14.94
CA ASP A 101 -3.67 -9.64 -14.69
C ASP A 101 -3.79 -10.00 -13.21
N GLY A 102 -5.02 -10.19 -12.75
CA GLY A 102 -5.35 -10.60 -11.39
C GLY A 102 -5.91 -9.47 -10.53
N GLU A 103 -6.60 -9.84 -9.45
CA GLU A 103 -7.15 -8.91 -8.47
C GLU A 103 -6.18 -8.67 -7.32
N ILE A 104 -5.99 -7.40 -6.97
CA ILE A 104 -5.03 -6.97 -5.96
C ILE A 104 -5.74 -6.75 -4.62
N ASP A 105 -5.15 -7.29 -3.55
CA ASP A 105 -5.46 -6.94 -2.18
C ASP A 105 -4.47 -5.88 -1.71
N HIS A 106 -4.84 -4.62 -1.88
CA HIS A 106 -4.00 -3.47 -1.54
C HIS A 106 -3.87 -3.31 -0.03
N ARG A 107 -2.63 -3.31 0.45
CA ARG A 107 -2.29 -3.12 1.88
C ARG A 107 -1.30 -1.99 2.11
N ASP A 108 -0.97 -1.24 1.06
CA ASP A 108 -0.11 -0.08 1.12
C ASP A 108 -0.88 1.19 1.54
N HIS A 109 -0.11 2.21 1.91
CA HIS A 109 -0.61 3.57 2.17
C HIS A 109 -0.14 4.57 1.11
N PHE A 110 0.46 4.09 0.02
CA PHE A 110 1.08 4.92 -1.00
C PHE A 110 0.11 5.24 -2.16
N LEU A 111 -0.56 4.24 -2.70
CA LEU A 111 -1.47 4.43 -3.84
C LEU A 111 -2.74 5.17 -3.41
N THR A 112 -3.22 6.04 -4.29
CA THR A 112 -4.50 6.73 -4.10
C THR A 112 -5.69 5.77 -4.28
N ALA A 113 -6.88 6.19 -3.87
CA ALA A 113 -8.09 5.41 -4.05
C ALA A 113 -8.36 5.13 -5.54
N ASP A 114 -8.14 6.12 -6.42
CA ASP A 114 -8.32 5.98 -7.86
C ASP A 114 -7.31 4.98 -8.46
N GLU A 115 -6.05 5.05 -8.06
CA GLU A 115 -5.00 4.11 -8.51
C GLU A 115 -5.29 2.67 -8.08
N ARG A 116 -5.85 2.48 -6.89
CA ARG A 116 -6.30 1.16 -6.41
C ARG A 116 -7.49 0.63 -7.18
N GLU A 117 -8.43 1.51 -7.53
CA GLU A 117 -9.62 1.14 -8.31
C GLU A 117 -9.26 0.73 -9.73
N ASP A 118 -8.27 1.39 -10.35
CA ASP A 118 -7.75 1.03 -11.67
C ASP A 118 -7.15 -0.38 -11.70
N GLY A 119 -6.53 -0.82 -10.60
CA GLY A 119 -6.06 -2.19 -10.42
C GLY A 119 -4.88 -2.59 -11.30
N ASP A 120 -4.12 -1.62 -11.81
CA ASP A 120 -3.00 -1.82 -12.72
C ASP A 120 -1.62 -1.67 -12.08
N GLN A 121 -1.58 -1.34 -10.80
CA GLN A 121 -0.34 -1.19 -10.02
C GLN A 121 -0.49 -1.71 -8.60
N MET A 122 0.61 -2.18 -8.01
CA MET A 122 0.63 -2.62 -6.61
C MET A 122 2.00 -2.42 -5.96
N CYS A 123 2.01 -2.31 -4.64
CA CYS A 123 3.23 -2.33 -3.83
C CYS A 123 3.57 -3.78 -3.46
N VAL A 124 4.55 -4.36 -4.11
CA VAL A 124 4.90 -5.80 -3.93
C VAL A 124 5.55 -6.11 -2.59
N CYS A 125 5.92 -5.10 -1.80
CA CYS A 125 6.48 -5.31 -0.47
C CYS A 125 5.43 -5.67 0.59
N CYS A 126 4.15 -5.38 0.35
CA CYS A 126 3.10 -5.56 1.36
C CYS A 126 1.75 -6.02 0.81
N SER A 127 1.38 -5.65 -0.41
CA SER A 127 0.11 -6.04 -1.01
C SER A 127 0.13 -7.50 -1.48
N ARG A 128 -1.06 -8.10 -1.57
CA ARG A 128 -1.24 -9.51 -1.89
C ARG A 128 -2.28 -9.68 -3.02
N ALA A 129 -2.56 -10.91 -3.37
CA ALA A 129 -3.65 -11.24 -4.31
C ALA A 129 -4.96 -11.49 -3.54
N ARG A 130 -6.07 -11.01 -4.08
CA ARG A 130 -7.41 -11.43 -3.63
C ARG A 130 -7.77 -12.81 -4.14
N GLY A 131 -7.35 -13.13 -5.36
CA GLY A 131 -7.46 -14.44 -5.97
C GLY A 131 -6.24 -15.31 -5.70
N LYS A 132 -6.01 -16.29 -6.57
CA LYS A 132 -4.93 -17.26 -6.44
C LYS A 132 -3.72 -16.95 -7.31
N ARG A 133 -3.79 -15.93 -8.15
CA ARG A 133 -2.74 -15.61 -9.12
C ARG A 133 -2.70 -14.14 -9.47
N LEU A 134 -1.50 -13.61 -9.59
CA LEU A 134 -1.20 -12.29 -10.16
C LEU A 134 -0.17 -12.45 -11.28
N VAL A 135 -0.30 -11.64 -12.31
CA VAL A 135 0.70 -11.53 -13.39
C VAL A 135 1.27 -10.11 -13.34
N LEU A 136 2.57 -10.01 -13.15
CA LEU A 136 3.30 -8.76 -13.02
C LEU A 136 4.18 -8.49 -14.25
N ASP A 137 4.37 -7.21 -14.56
CA ASP A 137 5.24 -6.76 -15.64
C ASP A 137 6.70 -6.67 -15.17
N LEU A 138 7.29 -7.82 -14.91
CA LEU A 138 8.66 -7.98 -14.43
C LEU A 138 9.47 -8.97 -15.25
#